data_0704e22b2b40fe294683a8f4986a33c4
#
_entry.id   0704e22b2b40fe294683a8f4986a33c4
#
_cell.length_a   1.000
_cell.length_b   1.000
_cell.length_c   1.000
_cell.angle_alpha   90.00
_cell.angle_beta   90.00
_cell.angle_gamma   90.00
#
_symmetry.space_group_name_H-M   'P 1'
#
loop_
_entity.id
_entity.type
_entity.pdbx_description
1 polymer ?
#
loop_
_entity_poly.entity_id
_entity_poly.type
_entity_poly.pdbx_seq_one_letter_code
_entity_poly.pdbx_strand_id
1 'polypeptide(L)'
;MAFWKPQGSGVATVDRHDNDVVLTHNRFKHLTIVQQRHSLPIKSERENILYALERFSTVVITAETGSGKTTQLPQFLHESGWTKGNRCIACTQPRRMAAITVAARVADEFGCELGEEVGYAVRFDAKCSAKTVIKYCTDGLLLRETMSDPLLSKYSVVIVDEAHERSLQSDLMLGLLKKIQRKRSDLRIIVTSATVDAVAIKDFFESNTGTVEVDHLQDKSCIISVHGRIHPVDILYLQKPCLNYIIAAAETVLKIHTSEEKGDILVFLPGAEEIDDCIRTLEERGDKYAQTLILIPLYSSLPVSFQMR
;
A
#
# COMPACT_ATOMS: atom_id res chain seq x y z
N MET A 1 -21.90 -3.31 -24.96
CA MET A 1 -21.55 -4.55 -24.22
C MET A 1 -22.46 -4.67 -23.03
N ALA A 2 -22.94 -5.87 -22.69
CA ALA A 2 -23.73 -6.12 -21.50
C ALA A 2 -22.81 -6.69 -20.41
N PHE A 3 -22.91 -6.17 -19.19
CA PHE A 3 -22.16 -6.63 -18.03
C PHE A 3 -23.02 -7.51 -17.14
N TRP A 4 -22.40 -8.43 -16.42
CA TRP A 4 -23.02 -9.37 -15.51
C TRP A 4 -22.36 -9.29 -14.13
N LYS A 5 -23.17 -9.36 -13.06
CA LYS A 5 -22.72 -9.40 -11.67
C LYS A 5 -23.02 -10.79 -11.11
N PRO A 6 -22.06 -11.50 -10.48
CA PRO A 6 -22.32 -12.80 -9.86
C PRO A 6 -23.36 -12.69 -8.75
N GLN A 7 -24.37 -13.57 -8.77
CA GLN A 7 -25.28 -13.73 -7.64
C GLN A 7 -24.54 -14.48 -6.54
N GLY A 8 -24.29 -13.84 -5.41
CA GLY A 8 -23.69 -14.51 -4.24
C GLY A 8 -22.53 -13.79 -3.55
N SER A 9 -22.04 -12.67 -4.05
CA SER A 9 -21.20 -11.80 -3.23
C SER A 9 -22.12 -11.06 -2.25
N GLY A 10 -22.17 -11.48 -0.99
CA GLY A 10 -23.00 -10.91 0.06
C GLY A 10 -22.60 -9.49 0.44
N VAL A 11 -22.77 -8.55 -0.47
CA VAL A 11 -22.80 -7.13 -0.19
C VAL A 11 -24.29 -6.77 -0.15
N ALA A 12 -24.74 -6.32 1.01
CA ALA A 12 -26.10 -5.83 1.19
C ALA A 12 -26.47 -4.90 0.03
N THR A 13 -27.47 -5.30 -0.73
CA THR A 13 -28.12 -4.46 -1.72
C THR A 13 -28.77 -3.31 -0.94
N VAL A 14 -28.15 -2.16 -0.96
CA VAL A 14 -28.83 -0.91 -0.61
C VAL A 14 -29.79 -0.67 -1.76
N ASP A 15 -31.10 -0.78 -1.48
CA ASP A 15 -32.14 -0.39 -2.42
C ASP A 15 -31.89 1.07 -2.83
N ARG A 16 -31.51 1.27 -4.08
CA ARG A 16 -31.41 2.61 -4.66
C ARG A 16 -32.82 3.11 -4.90
N HIS A 17 -33.29 4.00 -4.06
CA HIS A 17 -34.38 4.88 -4.44
C HIS A 17 -33.89 5.81 -5.55
N ASP A 18 -34.65 5.86 -6.64
CA ASP A 18 -34.38 6.50 -7.94
C ASP A 18 -34.17 8.03 -7.93
N ASN A 19 -33.90 8.67 -6.81
CA ASN A 19 -33.79 10.13 -6.72
C ASN A 19 -32.58 10.68 -5.95
N ASP A 20 -31.64 9.84 -5.52
CA ASP A 20 -30.40 10.34 -4.93
C ASP A 20 -29.32 10.48 -6.02
N VAL A 21 -29.09 11.70 -6.45
CA VAL A 21 -27.88 12.10 -7.19
C VAL A 21 -26.70 11.88 -6.25
N VAL A 22 -26.10 10.69 -6.31
CA VAL A 22 -24.86 10.40 -5.61
C VAL A 22 -23.76 11.16 -6.34
N LEU A 23 -23.51 12.39 -5.89
CA LEU A 23 -22.31 13.12 -6.29
C LEU A 23 -21.10 12.31 -5.81
N THR A 24 -20.42 11.61 -6.73
CA THR A 24 -19.14 10.95 -6.49
C THR A 24 -18.03 11.98 -6.36
N HIS A 25 -18.28 13.00 -5.57
CA HIS A 25 -17.21 13.83 -5.06
C HIS A 25 -16.45 12.99 -4.02
N ASN A 26 -15.14 12.94 -4.17
CA ASN A 26 -14.24 12.45 -3.14
C ASN A 26 -14.70 13.07 -1.80
N ARG A 27 -15.46 12.29 -1.01
CA ARG A 27 -16.04 12.71 0.27
C ARG A 27 -15.02 13.32 1.22
N PHE A 28 -13.74 13.04 0.96
CA PHE A 28 -12.60 13.47 1.76
C PHE A 28 -11.97 14.80 1.28
N LYS A 29 -12.32 15.32 0.10
CA LYS A 29 -11.80 16.63 -0.37
C LYS A 29 -12.14 17.80 0.56
N HIS A 30 -13.22 17.70 1.30
CA HIS A 30 -13.66 18.75 2.25
C HIS A 30 -13.16 18.51 3.68
N LEU A 31 -12.52 17.36 3.93
CA LEU A 31 -11.99 17.03 5.24
C LEU A 31 -10.59 17.60 5.42
N THR A 32 -10.30 18.10 6.61
CA THR A 32 -8.93 18.42 7.01
C THR A 32 -8.07 17.16 7.00
N ILE A 33 -6.75 17.31 6.89
CA ILE A 33 -5.79 16.18 6.96
C ILE A 33 -6.04 15.33 8.21
N VAL A 34 -6.28 15.96 9.34
CA VAL A 34 -6.58 15.27 10.61
C VAL A 34 -7.85 14.43 10.51
N GLN A 35 -8.92 14.98 9.94
CA GLN A 35 -10.16 14.24 9.73
C GLN A 35 -9.99 13.08 8.75
N GLN A 36 -9.21 13.28 7.66
CA GLN A 36 -8.88 12.21 6.72
C GLN A 36 -8.15 11.06 7.43
N ARG A 37 -7.11 11.36 8.24
CA ARG A 37 -6.40 10.35 9.04
C ARG A 37 -7.32 9.59 9.99
N HIS A 38 -8.26 10.29 10.63
CA HIS A 38 -9.21 9.67 11.56
C HIS A 38 -10.26 8.78 10.89
N SER A 39 -10.57 9.00 9.61
CA SER A 39 -11.53 8.19 8.85
C SER A 39 -10.93 6.88 8.32
N LEU A 40 -9.60 6.70 8.39
CA LEU A 40 -8.94 5.51 7.90
C LEU A 40 -9.24 4.28 8.77
N PRO A 41 -9.54 3.11 8.18
CA PRO A 41 -9.86 1.88 8.92
C PRO A 41 -8.81 1.50 9.97
N ILE A 42 -7.52 1.66 9.66
CA ILE A 42 -6.44 1.31 10.59
C ILE A 42 -6.45 2.11 11.90
N LYS A 43 -7.15 3.23 11.93
CA LYS A 43 -7.24 4.08 13.12
C LYS A 43 -7.93 3.37 14.29
N SER A 44 -8.93 2.52 14.02
CA SER A 44 -9.62 1.73 15.06
C SER A 44 -8.70 0.75 15.77
N GLU A 45 -7.67 0.25 15.08
CA GLU A 45 -6.75 -0.75 15.62
C GLU A 45 -5.47 -0.14 16.22
N ARG A 46 -5.35 1.20 16.27
CA ARG A 46 -4.14 1.89 16.74
C ARG A 46 -3.65 1.37 18.09
N GLU A 47 -4.52 1.32 19.08
CA GLU A 47 -4.16 0.91 20.44
C GLU A 47 -3.77 -0.58 20.50
N ASN A 48 -4.48 -1.44 19.76
CA ASN A 48 -4.17 -2.86 19.66
C ASN A 48 -2.79 -3.10 19.02
N ILE A 49 -2.46 -2.34 17.96
CA ILE A 49 -1.17 -2.41 17.27
C ILE A 49 -0.03 -1.97 18.20
N LEU A 50 -0.20 -0.86 18.91
CA LEU A 50 0.81 -0.37 19.84
C LEU A 50 1.03 -1.33 21.00
N TYR A 51 -0.04 -1.83 21.62
CA TYR A 51 0.03 -2.85 22.67
C TYR A 51 0.74 -4.13 22.19
N ALA A 52 0.40 -4.59 20.98
CA ALA A 52 1.04 -5.77 20.42
C ALA A 52 2.55 -5.58 20.23
N LEU A 53 3.00 -4.39 19.80
CA LEU A 53 4.43 -4.11 19.60
C LEU A 53 5.21 -3.99 20.91
N GLU A 54 4.58 -3.64 22.01
CA GLU A 54 5.22 -3.71 23.32
C GLU A 54 5.46 -5.15 23.74
N ARG A 55 4.52 -6.03 23.47
CA ARG A 55 4.54 -7.44 23.90
C ARG A 55 5.29 -8.37 22.94
N PHE A 56 5.10 -8.22 21.64
CA PHE A 56 5.64 -9.10 20.60
C PHE A 56 6.80 -8.43 19.86
N SER A 57 7.79 -9.22 19.49
CA SER A 57 8.92 -8.74 18.68
C SER A 57 8.55 -8.55 17.20
N THR A 58 7.54 -9.29 16.71
CA THR A 58 7.04 -9.19 15.35
C THR A 58 5.51 -9.10 15.35
N VAL A 59 4.97 -8.17 14.59
CA VAL A 59 3.51 -8.00 14.39
C VAL A 59 3.20 -8.08 12.90
N VAL A 60 2.34 -9.01 12.53
CA VAL A 60 1.84 -9.15 11.17
C VAL A 60 0.49 -8.46 11.07
N ILE A 61 0.36 -7.48 10.19
CA ILE A 61 -0.87 -6.70 10.02
C ILE A 61 -1.49 -7.03 8.66
N THR A 62 -2.67 -7.61 8.69
CA THR A 62 -3.47 -7.82 7.48
C THR A 62 -4.53 -6.73 7.36
N ALA A 63 -4.57 -6.09 6.21
CA ALA A 63 -5.60 -5.09 5.93
C ALA A 63 -5.70 -4.86 4.43
N GLU A 64 -6.89 -4.51 3.96
CA GLU A 64 -7.10 -4.18 2.56
C GLU A 64 -6.29 -2.94 2.12
N THR A 65 -6.06 -2.83 0.82
CA THR A 65 -5.45 -1.64 0.22
C THR A 65 -6.33 -0.42 0.51
N GLY A 66 -5.70 0.72 0.81
CA GLY A 66 -6.42 1.94 1.18
C GLY A 66 -6.84 2.03 2.65
N SER A 67 -6.61 1.01 3.48
CA SER A 67 -6.91 1.08 4.93
C SER A 67 -6.03 2.06 5.72
N GLY A 68 -4.96 2.57 5.11
CA GLY A 68 -4.03 3.52 5.72
C GLY A 68 -2.80 2.90 6.39
N LYS A 69 -2.52 1.60 6.20
CA LYS A 69 -1.34 0.92 6.79
C LYS A 69 -0.05 1.70 6.57
N THR A 70 0.28 1.92 5.32
CA THR A 70 1.54 2.51 4.88
C THR A 70 1.76 3.92 5.42
N THR A 71 0.71 4.73 5.46
CA THR A 71 0.80 6.12 5.89
C THR A 71 0.71 6.29 7.40
N GLN A 72 -0.13 5.52 8.09
CA GLN A 72 -0.45 5.77 9.50
C GLN A 72 0.45 4.99 10.47
N LEU A 73 0.88 3.77 10.14
CA LEU A 73 1.68 2.97 11.06
C LEU A 73 2.96 3.69 11.53
N PRO A 74 3.79 4.26 10.64
CA PRO A 74 4.99 4.97 11.08
C PRO A 74 4.66 6.18 11.97
N GLN A 75 3.55 6.87 11.70
CA GLN A 75 3.13 8.02 12.49
C GLN A 75 2.64 7.61 13.89
N PHE A 76 1.83 6.53 14.00
CA PHE A 76 1.40 5.99 15.30
C PHE A 76 2.59 5.62 16.18
N LEU A 77 3.60 4.99 15.57
CA LEU A 77 4.83 4.62 16.28
C LEU A 77 5.62 5.83 16.75
N HIS A 78 5.77 6.83 15.90
CA HIS A 78 6.44 8.07 16.26
C HIS A 78 5.71 8.78 17.40
N GLU A 79 4.39 8.96 17.28
CA GLU A 79 3.54 9.57 18.30
C GLU A 79 3.64 8.83 19.65
N SER A 80 3.87 7.51 19.63
CA SER A 80 4.02 6.67 20.82
C SER A 80 5.46 6.60 21.36
N GLY A 81 6.38 7.35 20.74
CA GLY A 81 7.74 7.52 21.25
C GLY A 81 8.77 6.49 20.78
N TRP A 82 8.48 5.67 19.78
CA TRP A 82 9.43 4.70 19.23
C TRP A 82 10.63 5.33 18.52
N THR A 83 10.62 6.63 18.30
CA THR A 83 11.73 7.40 17.70
C THR A 83 12.57 8.15 18.73
N LYS A 84 12.29 7.99 20.04
CA LYS A 84 13.09 8.63 21.09
C LYS A 84 14.53 8.11 21.07
N GLY A 85 15.48 8.95 21.52
CA GLY A 85 16.89 8.59 21.56
C GLY A 85 17.58 8.58 20.18
N ASN A 86 17.14 9.44 19.29
CA ASN A 86 17.69 9.56 17.92
C ASN A 86 17.52 8.29 17.07
N ARG A 87 16.45 7.54 17.32
CA ARG A 87 16.09 6.35 16.55
C ARG A 87 15.14 6.69 15.43
N CYS A 88 15.15 5.86 14.39
CA CYS A 88 14.35 6.02 13.19
C CYS A 88 13.43 4.81 12.99
N ILE A 89 12.30 5.01 12.33
CA ILE A 89 11.41 3.97 11.83
C ILE A 89 11.68 3.82 10.34
N ALA A 90 12.02 2.62 9.87
CA ALA A 90 12.08 2.32 8.44
C ALA A 90 10.78 1.69 7.97
N CYS A 91 10.26 2.15 6.84
CA CYS A 91 9.14 1.52 6.14
C CYS A 91 9.59 1.16 4.73
N THR A 92 9.68 -0.12 4.41
CA THR A 92 10.10 -0.55 3.09
C THR A 92 8.93 -0.62 2.12
N GLN A 93 9.21 -0.38 0.85
CA GLN A 93 8.27 -0.44 -0.26
C GLN A 93 8.90 -1.22 -1.42
N PRO A 94 8.16 -2.11 -2.09
CA PRO A 94 8.72 -2.84 -3.24
C PRO A 94 8.99 -1.92 -4.44
N ARG A 95 8.25 -0.83 -4.58
CA ARG A 95 8.30 0.08 -5.73
C ARG A 95 8.90 1.43 -5.35
N ARG A 96 9.84 1.93 -6.17
CA ARG A 96 10.51 3.22 -5.96
C ARG A 96 9.52 4.38 -5.83
N MET A 97 8.56 4.46 -6.75
CA MET A 97 7.57 5.54 -6.77
C MET A 97 6.68 5.53 -5.53
N ALA A 98 6.28 4.34 -5.05
CA ALA A 98 5.51 4.21 -3.81
C ALA A 98 6.28 4.80 -2.62
N ALA A 99 7.57 4.49 -2.46
CA ALA A 99 8.39 5.04 -1.38
C ALA A 99 8.43 6.58 -1.41
N ILE A 100 8.58 7.18 -2.61
CA ILE A 100 8.65 8.64 -2.78
C ILE A 100 7.30 9.30 -2.49
N THR A 101 6.22 8.80 -3.12
CA THR A 101 4.90 9.42 -3.03
C THR A 101 4.29 9.28 -1.63
N VAL A 102 4.48 8.12 -0.99
CA VAL A 102 4.02 7.92 0.39
C VAL A 102 4.81 8.80 1.36
N ALA A 103 6.14 8.91 1.20
CA ALA A 103 6.94 9.80 2.04
C ALA A 103 6.48 11.26 1.90
N ALA A 104 6.22 11.74 0.69
CA ALA A 104 5.69 13.08 0.45
C ALA A 104 4.33 13.28 1.14
N ARG A 105 3.40 12.32 0.97
CA ARG A 105 2.10 12.35 1.63
C ARG A 105 2.21 12.38 3.14
N VAL A 106 3.09 11.58 3.73
CA VAL A 106 3.28 11.53 5.18
C VAL A 106 3.98 12.79 5.69
N ALA A 107 4.89 13.41 4.92
CA ALA A 107 5.46 14.70 5.27
C ALA A 107 4.37 15.79 5.34
N ASP A 108 3.45 15.81 4.36
CA ASP A 108 2.29 16.72 4.38
C ASP A 108 1.39 16.48 5.60
N GLU A 109 1.09 15.22 5.92
CA GLU A 109 0.29 14.85 7.10
C GLU A 109 0.98 15.19 8.42
N PHE A 110 2.31 15.09 8.45
CA PHE A 110 3.15 15.40 9.60
C PHE A 110 3.34 16.91 9.79
N GLY A 111 3.18 17.69 8.71
CA GLY A 111 3.38 19.13 8.69
C GLY A 111 4.85 19.54 8.61
N CYS A 112 5.71 18.73 7.96
CA CYS A 112 7.13 18.99 7.77
C CYS A 112 7.52 19.02 6.29
N GLU A 113 8.68 19.57 5.97
CA GLU A 113 9.25 19.45 4.63
C GLU A 113 9.79 18.04 4.40
N LEU A 114 9.57 17.52 3.18
CA LEU A 114 10.09 16.21 2.79
C LEU A 114 11.63 16.20 2.83
N GLY A 115 12.20 15.32 3.64
CA GLY A 115 13.63 15.22 3.92
C GLY A 115 14.02 15.68 5.33
N GLU A 116 13.14 16.37 6.04
CA GLU A 116 13.32 16.71 7.45
C GLU A 116 12.93 15.51 8.34
N GLU A 117 11.83 15.58 9.11
CA GLU A 117 11.41 14.49 10.01
C GLU A 117 10.94 13.26 9.24
N VAL A 118 10.34 13.44 8.06
CA VAL A 118 9.92 12.38 7.15
C VAL A 118 10.75 12.44 5.88
N GLY A 119 11.39 11.34 5.52
CA GLY A 119 12.23 11.28 4.34
C GLY A 119 12.09 9.97 3.58
N TYR A 120 12.74 9.92 2.42
CA TYR A 120 12.82 8.69 1.63
C TYR A 120 14.24 8.43 1.13
N ALA A 121 14.49 7.18 0.81
CA ALA A 121 15.69 6.77 0.12
C ALA A 121 15.39 5.64 -0.86
N VAL A 122 15.74 5.85 -2.13
CA VAL A 122 15.62 4.87 -3.20
C VAL A 122 16.93 4.86 -4.00
N ARG A 123 17.09 3.90 -4.92
CA ARG A 123 18.32 3.82 -5.72
C ARG A 123 18.54 5.11 -6.50
N PHE A 124 19.70 5.76 -6.28
CA PHE A 124 20.15 7.01 -6.90
C PHE A 124 19.37 8.28 -6.52
N ASP A 125 18.44 8.20 -5.57
CA ASP A 125 17.71 9.37 -5.10
C ASP A 125 17.35 9.20 -3.62
N ALA A 126 17.63 10.23 -2.82
CA ALA A 126 17.33 10.24 -1.40
C ALA A 126 17.10 11.67 -0.90
N LYS A 127 16.07 11.82 -0.08
CA LYS A 127 15.82 13.03 0.71
C LYS A 127 15.67 12.63 2.17
N CYS A 128 16.75 12.69 2.92
CA CYS A 128 16.82 12.45 4.37
C CYS A 128 17.84 13.39 5.00
N SER A 129 17.60 13.76 6.24
CA SER A 129 18.52 14.55 7.06
C SER A 129 18.86 13.86 8.38
N ALA A 130 19.63 14.49 9.23
CA ALA A 130 19.89 14.01 10.59
C ALA A 130 18.63 14.04 11.48
N LYS A 131 17.61 14.80 11.10
CA LYS A 131 16.33 14.90 11.80
C LYS A 131 15.34 13.81 11.39
N THR A 132 15.64 13.03 10.34
CA THR A 132 14.69 12.06 9.80
C THR A 132 14.41 10.94 10.79
N VAL A 133 13.18 10.88 11.28
CA VAL A 133 12.67 9.91 12.24
C VAL A 133 11.76 8.85 11.58
N ILE A 134 11.19 9.15 10.41
CA ILE A 134 10.44 8.21 9.57
C ILE A 134 11.09 8.18 8.20
N LYS A 135 11.55 6.99 7.77
CA LYS A 135 12.23 6.81 6.50
C LYS A 135 11.53 5.76 5.65
N TYR A 136 11.05 6.19 4.49
CA TYR A 136 10.55 5.27 3.47
C TYR A 136 11.69 4.88 2.54
N CYS A 137 11.82 3.61 2.22
CA CYS A 137 12.87 3.14 1.33
C CYS A 137 12.45 1.89 0.56
N THR A 138 13.18 1.56 -0.50
CA THR A 138 12.96 0.26 -1.16
C THR A 138 13.61 -0.87 -0.37
N ASP A 139 13.03 -2.09 -0.44
CA ASP A 139 13.58 -3.28 0.22
C ASP A 139 15.07 -3.47 -0.11
N GLY A 140 15.43 -3.34 -1.40
CA GLY A 140 16.81 -3.49 -1.85
C GLY A 140 17.77 -2.44 -1.29
N LEU A 141 17.28 -1.24 -0.94
CA LEU A 141 18.12 -0.24 -0.31
C LEU A 141 18.36 -0.57 1.17
N LEU A 142 17.33 -0.99 1.90
CA LEU A 142 17.50 -1.41 3.29
C LEU A 142 18.40 -2.64 3.40
N LEU A 143 18.30 -3.60 2.46
CA LEU A 143 19.25 -4.71 2.32
C LEU A 143 20.69 -4.22 2.16
N ARG A 144 20.91 -3.19 1.35
CA ARG A 144 22.26 -2.60 1.19
C ARG A 144 22.76 -1.95 2.47
N GLU A 145 21.89 -1.29 3.24
CA GLU A 145 22.27 -0.70 4.53
C GLU A 145 22.76 -1.74 5.53
N THR A 146 22.26 -2.98 5.49
CA THR A 146 22.77 -4.05 6.35
C THR A 146 24.20 -4.46 6.03
N MET A 147 24.75 -4.08 4.87
CA MET A 147 26.16 -4.33 4.56
C MET A 147 27.09 -3.41 5.35
N SER A 148 26.65 -2.19 5.66
CA SER A 148 27.41 -1.21 6.46
C SER A 148 27.04 -1.24 7.94
N ASP A 149 25.78 -1.48 8.26
CA ASP A 149 25.24 -1.66 9.61
C ASP A 149 24.46 -2.98 9.71
N PRO A 150 25.12 -4.11 9.97
CA PRO A 150 24.51 -5.44 9.97
C PRO A 150 23.42 -5.62 11.01
N LEU A 151 23.34 -4.76 12.00
CA LEU A 151 22.34 -4.81 13.06
C LEU A 151 21.24 -3.77 12.88
N LEU A 152 21.30 -2.92 11.84
CA LEU A 152 20.34 -1.85 11.63
C LEU A 152 20.15 -1.00 12.90
N SER A 153 21.27 -0.64 13.55
CA SER A 153 21.32 -0.04 14.90
C SER A 153 20.57 1.29 15.00
N LYS A 154 20.46 2.00 13.88
CA LYS A 154 19.73 3.26 13.75
C LYS A 154 18.22 3.08 13.94
N TYR A 155 17.66 1.89 13.63
CA TYR A 155 16.23 1.68 13.60
C TYR A 155 15.71 1.04 14.88
N SER A 156 14.59 1.54 15.38
CA SER A 156 13.80 0.92 16.47
C SER A 156 12.75 -0.03 15.94
N VAL A 157 12.13 0.33 14.81
CA VAL A 157 11.11 -0.47 14.14
C VAL A 157 11.42 -0.52 12.65
N VAL A 158 11.28 -1.70 12.07
CA VAL A 158 11.30 -1.91 10.61
C VAL A 158 9.94 -2.42 10.18
N ILE A 159 9.30 -1.70 9.27
CA ILE A 159 8.03 -2.08 8.65
C ILE A 159 8.36 -2.62 7.25
N VAL A 160 8.05 -3.88 6.99
CA VAL A 160 8.10 -4.48 5.65
C VAL A 160 6.70 -4.43 5.06
N ASP A 161 6.47 -3.46 4.19
CA ASP A 161 5.16 -3.23 3.60
C ASP A 161 4.96 -4.01 2.30
N GLU A 162 3.70 -4.32 1.99
CA GLU A 162 3.29 -5.07 0.79
C GLU A 162 3.99 -6.44 0.65
N ALA A 163 4.22 -7.15 1.77
CA ALA A 163 4.94 -8.42 1.81
C ALA A 163 4.29 -9.52 0.93
N HIS A 164 3.00 -9.37 0.59
CA HIS A 164 2.28 -10.27 -0.32
C HIS A 164 2.76 -10.20 -1.78
N GLU A 165 3.49 -9.16 -2.19
CA GLU A 165 4.11 -9.11 -3.52
C GLU A 165 5.23 -10.15 -3.67
N ARG A 166 5.75 -10.71 -2.56
CA ARG A 166 6.74 -11.80 -2.53
C ARG A 166 7.94 -11.52 -3.43
N SER A 167 8.43 -10.28 -3.41
CA SER A 167 9.66 -9.96 -4.13
C SER A 167 10.86 -10.68 -3.50
N LEU A 168 11.85 -11.03 -4.32
CA LEU A 168 13.09 -11.62 -3.81
C LEU A 168 13.73 -10.77 -2.70
N GLN A 169 13.66 -9.46 -2.85
CA GLN A 169 14.25 -8.52 -1.89
C GLN A 169 13.47 -8.47 -0.58
N SER A 170 12.13 -8.51 -0.63
CA SER A 170 11.28 -8.57 0.57
C SER A 170 11.52 -9.89 1.33
N ASP A 171 11.56 -11.03 0.62
CA ASP A 171 11.78 -12.34 1.25
C ASP A 171 13.19 -12.44 1.89
N LEU A 172 14.22 -11.94 1.22
CA LEU A 172 15.56 -11.84 1.78
C LEU A 172 15.61 -10.92 3.01
N MET A 173 14.90 -9.79 2.95
CA MET A 173 14.81 -8.85 4.08
C MET A 173 14.15 -9.51 5.28
N LEU A 174 13.03 -10.21 5.12
CA LEU A 174 12.37 -10.92 6.21
C LEU A 174 13.31 -11.95 6.86
N GLY A 175 14.04 -12.73 6.04
CA GLY A 175 15.03 -13.69 6.52
C GLY A 175 16.17 -13.04 7.31
N LEU A 176 16.63 -11.87 6.87
CA LEU A 176 17.69 -11.12 7.53
C LEU A 176 17.21 -10.48 8.83
N LEU A 177 16.04 -9.86 8.81
CA LEU A 177 15.42 -9.26 10.01
C LEU A 177 15.21 -10.29 11.12
N LYS A 178 14.79 -11.51 10.77
CA LYS A 178 14.70 -12.61 11.73
C LYS A 178 16.05 -12.97 12.37
N LYS A 179 17.15 -12.92 11.59
CA LYS A 179 18.52 -13.13 12.14
C LYS A 179 18.96 -11.98 13.03
N ILE A 180 18.62 -10.73 12.66
CA ILE A 180 18.95 -9.54 13.43
C ILE A 180 18.24 -9.56 14.78
N GLN A 181 16.94 -9.91 14.83
CA GLN A 181 16.17 -10.00 16.06
C GLN A 181 16.77 -10.97 17.10
N ARG A 182 17.48 -12.01 16.68
CA ARG A 182 18.18 -12.91 17.61
C ARG A 182 19.29 -12.20 18.39
N LYS A 183 19.85 -11.12 17.82
CA LYS A 183 20.93 -10.31 18.42
C LYS A 183 20.41 -9.00 19.01
N ARG A 184 19.27 -8.52 18.54
CA ARG A 184 18.64 -7.27 18.94
C ARG A 184 17.21 -7.51 19.45
N SER A 185 17.07 -7.73 20.75
CA SER A 185 15.75 -7.91 21.39
C SER A 185 14.91 -6.62 21.41
N ASP A 186 15.54 -5.47 21.21
CA ASP A 186 14.90 -4.13 21.16
C ASP A 186 14.32 -3.78 19.78
N LEU A 187 14.72 -4.49 18.71
CA LEU A 187 14.18 -4.26 17.36
C LEU A 187 12.80 -4.86 17.22
N ARG A 188 11.84 -4.05 16.80
CA ARG A 188 10.49 -4.51 16.43
C ARG A 188 10.35 -4.60 14.92
N ILE A 189 9.61 -5.60 14.48
CA ILE A 189 9.29 -5.81 13.06
C ILE A 189 7.78 -5.75 12.89
N ILE A 190 7.33 -4.98 11.92
CA ILE A 190 5.95 -5.04 11.42
C ILE A 190 6.01 -5.58 10.00
N VAL A 191 5.17 -6.55 9.69
CA VAL A 191 4.98 -7.02 8.32
C VAL A 191 3.54 -6.72 7.92
N THR A 192 3.35 -5.96 6.84
CA THR A 192 2.00 -5.68 6.35
C THR A 192 1.71 -6.48 5.10
N SER A 193 0.48 -6.97 4.99
CA SER A 193 0.02 -7.76 3.85
C SER A 193 -1.45 -7.45 3.54
N ALA A 194 -1.81 -7.49 2.27
CA ALA A 194 -3.20 -7.40 1.82
C ALA A 194 -3.90 -8.77 1.72
N THR A 195 -3.17 -9.87 1.86
CA THR A 195 -3.66 -11.24 1.64
C THR A 195 -3.50 -12.14 2.87
N VAL A 196 -4.05 -13.36 2.76
CA VAL A 196 -4.21 -14.37 3.83
C VAL A 196 -2.89 -15.03 4.28
N ASP A 197 -1.74 -14.75 3.66
CA ASP A 197 -0.44 -15.36 3.98
C ASP A 197 0.15 -14.95 5.35
N ALA A 198 -0.61 -14.24 6.16
CA ALA A 198 -0.17 -13.76 7.48
C ALA A 198 0.24 -14.90 8.43
N VAL A 199 -0.44 -16.03 8.34
CA VAL A 199 -0.13 -17.21 9.18
C VAL A 199 1.26 -17.76 8.83
N ALA A 200 1.56 -17.92 7.54
CA ALA A 200 2.87 -18.39 7.10
C ALA A 200 4.01 -17.44 7.53
N ILE A 201 3.76 -16.13 7.50
CA ILE A 201 4.73 -15.13 7.96
C ILE A 201 4.88 -15.20 9.49
N LYS A 202 3.78 -15.33 10.25
CA LYS A 202 3.84 -15.52 11.70
C LYS A 202 4.66 -16.76 12.02
N ASP A 203 4.33 -17.92 11.46
CA ASP A 203 5.00 -19.20 11.68
C ASP A 203 6.48 -19.13 11.31
N PHE A 204 6.82 -18.41 10.23
CA PHE A 204 8.22 -18.16 9.88
C PHE A 204 8.97 -17.47 11.02
N PHE A 205 8.42 -16.48 11.68
CA PHE A 205 9.09 -15.79 12.80
C PHE A 205 9.11 -16.65 14.08
N GLU A 206 8.14 -17.54 14.29
CA GLU A 206 8.08 -18.48 15.42
C GLU A 206 9.03 -19.69 15.27
N SER A 207 9.25 -20.20 14.07
CA SER A 207 9.82 -21.51 13.72
C SER A 207 11.29 -21.79 14.16
N ASN A 208 11.77 -21.18 15.26
CA ASN A 208 13.10 -21.48 15.84
C ASN A 208 13.08 -21.86 17.31
N THR A 209 11.94 -22.07 17.89
CA THR A 209 11.83 -22.68 19.21
C THR A 209 11.77 -24.20 18.97
N GLY A 210 12.92 -24.87 19.09
CA GLY A 210 13.02 -26.33 18.94
C GLY A 210 12.32 -27.14 20.08
N THR A 211 11.24 -26.61 20.60
CA THR A 211 10.40 -27.22 21.62
C THR A 211 9.03 -27.57 21.05
N VAL A 212 8.66 -28.83 21.18
CA VAL A 212 7.44 -29.46 20.65
C VAL A 212 6.16 -29.00 21.39
N GLU A 213 6.27 -28.21 22.45
CA GLU A 213 5.13 -27.71 23.20
C GLU A 213 4.80 -26.28 22.77
N VAL A 214 3.60 -26.12 22.19
CA VAL A 214 3.05 -24.82 21.78
C VAL A 214 2.53 -24.09 23.03
N ASP A 215 3.41 -23.38 23.71
CA ASP A 215 3.01 -22.46 24.76
C ASP A 215 2.78 -21.07 24.15
N HIS A 216 1.53 -20.75 23.88
CA HIS A 216 1.10 -19.45 23.30
C HIS A 216 1.49 -18.25 24.18
N LEU A 217 1.88 -18.47 25.45
CA LEU A 217 2.37 -17.42 26.33
C LEU A 217 3.81 -16.98 25.98
N GLN A 218 4.52 -17.77 25.18
CA GLN A 218 5.89 -17.48 24.70
C GLN A 218 5.93 -17.06 23.23
N ASP A 219 4.79 -16.85 22.57
CA ASP A 219 4.72 -16.40 21.18
C ASP A 219 5.50 -15.08 21.03
N LYS A 220 6.36 -15.03 20.00
CA LYS A 220 7.16 -13.85 19.64
C LYS A 220 6.48 -12.98 18.61
N SER A 221 5.44 -13.50 17.98
CA SER A 221 4.71 -12.82 16.91
C SER A 221 3.20 -12.95 17.07
N CYS A 222 2.47 -11.97 16.56
CA CYS A 222 1.01 -11.98 16.53
C CYS A 222 0.49 -11.47 15.18
N ILE A 223 -0.79 -11.74 14.90
CA ILE A 223 -1.50 -11.24 13.71
C ILE A 223 -2.59 -10.30 14.18
N ILE A 224 -2.68 -9.14 13.52
CA ILE A 224 -3.77 -8.18 13.68
C ILE A 224 -4.44 -8.00 12.34
N SER A 225 -5.75 -8.22 12.27
CA SER A 225 -6.55 -8.03 11.07
C SER A 225 -7.35 -6.74 11.17
N VAL A 226 -7.12 -5.83 10.23
CA VAL A 226 -7.85 -4.57 10.13
C VAL A 226 -8.93 -4.73 9.07
N HIS A 227 -10.18 -4.62 9.48
CA HIS A 227 -11.33 -4.74 8.59
C HIS A 227 -11.83 -3.35 8.19
N GLY A 228 -12.28 -3.24 6.95
CA GLY A 228 -12.94 -2.04 6.45
C GLY A 228 -12.42 -1.57 5.09
N ARG A 229 -13.36 -1.11 4.27
CA ARG A 229 -13.11 -0.42 2.99
C ARG A 229 -13.62 1.00 3.09
N ILE A 230 -12.88 1.93 2.51
CA ILE A 230 -13.27 3.34 2.46
C ILE A 230 -14.38 3.54 1.41
N HIS A 231 -14.31 2.80 0.30
CA HIS A 231 -15.21 2.92 -0.83
C HIS A 231 -15.83 1.57 -1.19
N PRO A 232 -17.12 1.55 -1.55
CA PRO A 232 -17.76 0.35 -2.10
C PRO A 232 -17.13 0.02 -3.46
N VAL A 233 -17.02 -1.28 -3.77
CA VAL A 233 -16.49 -1.78 -5.05
C VAL A 233 -17.49 -2.77 -5.63
N ASP A 234 -18.02 -2.45 -6.81
CA ASP A 234 -18.82 -3.37 -7.61
C ASP A 234 -17.97 -4.10 -8.62
N ILE A 235 -18.05 -5.42 -8.65
CA ILE A 235 -17.32 -6.26 -9.61
C ILE A 235 -18.27 -6.65 -10.73
N LEU A 236 -17.93 -6.29 -11.97
CA LEU A 236 -18.71 -6.55 -13.17
C LEU A 236 -17.90 -7.37 -14.15
N TYR A 237 -18.53 -8.31 -14.82
CA TYR A 237 -17.92 -9.15 -15.84
C TYR A 237 -18.65 -8.98 -17.17
N LEU A 238 -17.93 -9.25 -18.29
CA LEU A 238 -18.55 -9.35 -19.60
C LEU A 238 -19.48 -10.57 -19.63
N GLN A 239 -20.67 -10.42 -20.19
CA GLN A 239 -21.63 -11.52 -20.34
C GLN A 239 -21.18 -12.56 -21.36
N LYS A 240 -20.37 -12.17 -22.35
CA LYS A 240 -19.86 -13.04 -23.41
C LYS A 240 -18.37 -12.83 -23.57
N PRO A 241 -17.62 -13.87 -23.96
CA PRO A 241 -16.21 -13.73 -24.33
C PRO A 241 -16.02 -12.69 -25.42
N CYS A 242 -14.96 -11.89 -25.35
CA CYS A 242 -14.56 -10.97 -26.40
C CYS A 242 -13.45 -11.57 -27.27
N LEU A 243 -13.49 -11.31 -28.59
CA LEU A 243 -12.45 -11.76 -29.51
C LEU A 243 -11.17 -10.93 -29.42
N ASN A 244 -11.31 -9.64 -29.07
CA ASN A 244 -10.20 -8.70 -28.91
C ASN A 244 -10.42 -7.89 -27.64
N TYR A 245 -9.58 -8.15 -26.64
CA TYR A 245 -9.69 -7.50 -25.34
C TYR A 245 -9.27 -6.01 -25.37
N ILE A 246 -8.39 -5.59 -26.29
CA ILE A 246 -7.97 -4.20 -26.43
C ILE A 246 -9.15 -3.36 -26.91
N ILE A 247 -9.84 -3.82 -27.95
CA ILE A 247 -11.05 -3.15 -28.47
C ILE A 247 -12.13 -3.13 -27.39
N ALA A 248 -12.34 -4.26 -26.71
CA ALA A 248 -13.33 -4.36 -25.64
C ALA A 248 -13.03 -3.41 -24.48
N ALA A 249 -11.75 -3.27 -24.10
CA ALA A 249 -11.32 -2.31 -23.07
C ALA A 249 -11.58 -0.87 -23.51
N ALA A 250 -11.19 -0.49 -24.74
CA ALA A 250 -11.42 0.84 -25.29
C ALA A 250 -12.92 1.19 -25.35
N GLU A 251 -13.77 0.27 -25.83
CA GLU A 251 -15.23 0.46 -25.87
C GLU A 251 -15.83 0.59 -24.45
N THR A 252 -15.28 -0.15 -23.48
CA THR A 252 -15.71 -0.05 -22.08
C THR A 252 -15.35 1.31 -21.49
N VAL A 253 -14.13 1.82 -21.75
CA VAL A 253 -13.70 3.16 -21.34
C VAL A 253 -14.64 4.22 -21.90
N LEU A 254 -14.92 4.19 -23.21
CA LEU A 254 -15.82 5.16 -23.84
C LEU A 254 -17.23 5.07 -23.28
N LYS A 255 -17.71 3.86 -22.97
CA LYS A 255 -19.02 3.67 -22.35
C LYS A 255 -19.07 4.26 -20.94
N ILE A 256 -18.06 3.97 -20.09
CA ILE A 256 -17.97 4.55 -18.74
C ILE A 256 -17.91 6.08 -18.84
N HIS A 257 -17.04 6.62 -19.70
CA HIS A 257 -16.90 8.06 -19.87
C HIS A 257 -18.19 8.78 -20.28
N THR A 258 -19.09 8.08 -21.02
CA THR A 258 -20.34 8.67 -21.53
C THR A 258 -21.55 8.41 -20.65
N SER A 259 -21.57 7.34 -19.86
CA SER A 259 -22.75 6.91 -19.10
C SER A 259 -22.61 7.05 -17.59
N GLU A 260 -21.39 7.17 -17.07
CA GLU A 260 -21.15 7.28 -15.65
C GLU A 260 -20.75 8.71 -15.26
N GLU A 261 -20.73 8.98 -13.96
CA GLU A 261 -20.30 10.27 -13.42
C GLU A 261 -18.81 10.52 -13.70
N LYS A 262 -18.40 11.79 -13.61
CA LYS A 262 -16.98 12.18 -13.81
C LYS A 262 -16.09 11.49 -12.80
N GLY A 263 -15.02 10.85 -13.29
CA GLY A 263 -14.04 10.16 -12.47
C GLY A 263 -12.85 9.71 -13.31
N ASP A 264 -11.90 9.05 -12.67
CA ASP A 264 -10.71 8.50 -13.33
C ASP A 264 -10.96 7.04 -13.70
N ILE A 265 -10.40 6.61 -14.83
CA ILE A 265 -10.52 5.24 -15.35
C ILE A 265 -9.12 4.64 -15.44
N LEU A 266 -8.88 3.54 -14.73
CA LEU A 266 -7.63 2.79 -14.78
C LEU A 266 -7.83 1.49 -15.55
N VAL A 267 -7.05 1.30 -16.61
CA VAL A 267 -7.12 0.11 -17.48
C VAL A 267 -5.81 -0.68 -17.35
N PHE A 268 -5.92 -1.95 -16.94
CA PHE A 268 -4.76 -2.85 -16.87
C PHE A 268 -4.66 -3.70 -18.13
N LEU A 269 -3.50 -3.66 -18.78
CA LEU A 269 -3.18 -4.43 -19.99
C LEU A 269 -1.85 -5.17 -19.80
N PRO A 270 -1.59 -6.26 -20.56
CA PRO A 270 -0.43 -7.13 -20.34
C PRO A 270 0.94 -6.48 -20.59
N GLY A 271 1.04 -5.56 -21.53
CA GLY A 271 2.30 -4.96 -21.93
C GLY A 271 2.20 -3.56 -22.52
N ALA A 272 3.36 -2.98 -22.84
CA ALA A 272 3.44 -1.62 -23.38
C ALA A 272 2.79 -1.51 -24.77
N GLU A 273 2.95 -2.53 -25.63
CA GLU A 273 2.37 -2.53 -26.98
C GLU A 273 0.83 -2.51 -26.92
N GLU A 274 0.22 -3.30 -26.03
CA GLU A 274 -1.23 -3.31 -25.85
C GLU A 274 -1.75 -2.01 -25.23
N ILE A 275 -0.96 -1.36 -24.39
CA ILE A 275 -1.30 -0.04 -23.84
C ILE A 275 -1.32 1.00 -24.96
N ASP A 276 -0.29 1.03 -25.79
CA ASP A 276 -0.20 1.98 -26.91
C ASP A 276 -1.29 1.72 -27.96
N ASP A 277 -1.63 0.45 -28.25
CA ASP A 277 -2.73 0.10 -29.14
C ASP A 277 -4.10 0.48 -28.58
N CYS A 278 -4.30 0.34 -27.26
CA CYS A 278 -5.53 0.78 -26.60
C CYS A 278 -5.68 2.31 -26.68
N ILE A 279 -4.59 3.04 -26.44
CA ILE A 279 -4.58 4.51 -26.56
C ILE A 279 -4.92 4.91 -27.98
N ARG A 280 -4.27 4.35 -29.00
CA ARG A 280 -4.56 4.63 -30.41
C ARG A 280 -6.02 4.36 -30.77
N THR A 281 -6.56 3.22 -30.29
CA THR A 281 -7.98 2.87 -30.50
C THR A 281 -8.91 3.89 -29.83
N LEU A 282 -8.54 4.39 -28.65
CA LEU A 282 -9.30 5.42 -27.95
C LEU A 282 -9.22 6.78 -28.65
N GLU A 283 -8.07 7.16 -29.20
CA GLU A 283 -7.91 8.37 -30.01
C GLU A 283 -8.77 8.31 -31.27
N GLU A 284 -8.71 7.22 -32.02
CA GLU A 284 -9.48 7.05 -33.25
C GLU A 284 -11.01 7.03 -33.04
N ARG A 285 -11.47 6.36 -31.98
CA ARG A 285 -12.90 6.20 -31.69
C ARG A 285 -13.46 7.29 -30.78
N GLY A 286 -12.60 7.92 -30.00
CA GLY A 286 -12.91 8.92 -29.00
C GLY A 286 -12.80 10.37 -29.44
N ASP A 287 -12.64 10.63 -30.74
CA ASP A 287 -12.36 11.97 -31.30
C ASP A 287 -13.37 13.03 -30.83
N LYS A 288 -14.66 12.64 -30.70
CA LYS A 288 -15.71 13.52 -30.13
C LYS A 288 -15.50 13.87 -28.64
N TYR A 289 -14.65 13.13 -27.90
CA TYR A 289 -14.37 13.30 -26.47
C TYR A 289 -12.96 13.82 -26.21
N ALA A 290 -12.21 14.18 -27.24
CA ALA A 290 -10.81 14.63 -27.16
C ALA A 290 -10.59 15.80 -26.18
N GLN A 291 -11.61 16.63 -25.93
CA GLN A 291 -11.55 17.74 -24.98
C GLN A 291 -11.82 17.31 -23.51
N THR A 292 -12.37 16.12 -23.28
CA THR A 292 -12.82 15.69 -21.95
C THR A 292 -12.12 14.43 -21.47
N LEU A 293 -11.47 13.68 -22.34
CA LEU A 293 -10.75 12.45 -22.05
C LEU A 293 -9.25 12.67 -22.19
N ILE A 294 -8.51 12.55 -21.09
CA ILE A 294 -7.04 12.62 -21.07
C ILE A 294 -6.50 11.20 -21.04
N LEU A 295 -5.74 10.79 -22.06
CA LEU A 295 -5.14 9.48 -22.16
C LEU A 295 -3.69 9.52 -21.68
N ILE A 296 -3.35 8.70 -20.68
CA ILE A 296 -2.03 8.68 -20.08
C ILE A 296 -1.53 7.23 -20.06
N PRO A 297 -0.48 6.89 -20.85
CA PRO A 297 0.16 5.58 -20.74
C PRO A 297 0.93 5.47 -19.42
N LEU A 298 0.92 4.27 -18.80
CA LEU A 298 1.71 3.99 -17.61
C LEU A 298 2.29 2.57 -17.69
N TYR A 299 3.62 2.47 -17.88
CA TYR A 299 4.36 1.21 -17.84
C TYR A 299 5.81 1.43 -17.37
N SER A 300 6.47 0.37 -16.92
CA SER A 300 7.74 0.44 -16.17
C SER A 300 8.92 1.02 -16.97
N SER A 301 8.92 0.89 -18.31
CA SER A 301 9.99 1.42 -19.17
C SER A 301 9.85 2.90 -19.49
N LEU A 302 8.73 3.56 -19.12
CA LEU A 302 8.58 5.00 -19.29
C LEU A 302 9.57 5.77 -18.41
N PRO A 303 10.11 6.90 -18.90
CA PRO A 303 10.88 7.83 -18.07
C PRO A 303 10.08 8.30 -16.84
N VAL A 304 10.77 8.49 -15.71
CA VAL A 304 10.12 8.87 -14.43
C VAL A 304 9.28 10.15 -14.57
N SER A 305 9.71 11.11 -15.38
CA SER A 305 8.96 12.34 -15.64
C SER A 305 7.59 12.12 -16.29
N PHE A 306 7.44 11.04 -17.06
CA PHE A 306 6.16 10.65 -17.67
C PHE A 306 5.29 9.84 -16.71
N GLN A 307 5.91 9.07 -15.81
CA GLN A 307 5.17 8.34 -14.77
C GLN A 307 4.59 9.26 -13.69
N MET A 308 5.07 10.51 -13.58
CA MET A 308 4.64 11.51 -12.59
C MET A 308 3.54 12.45 -13.09
N ARG A 309 3.10 12.29 -14.34
CA ARG A 309 1.96 13.04 -14.90
C ARG A 309 0.65 12.54 -14.39
#